data_e2029a723fbe17de7847674b50bc5409
#
_entry.id   e2029a723fbe17de7847674b50bc5409
#
_cell.length_a   1.000
_cell.length_b   1.000
_cell.length_c   1.000
_cell.angle_alpha   90.00
_cell.angle_beta   90.00
_cell.angle_gamma   90.00
#
_symmetry.space_group_name_H-M   'P 1'
#
loop_
_entity.id
_entity.type
_entity.pdbx_description
1 polymer ?
#
loop_
_entity_poly.entity_id
_entity_poly.type
_entity_poly.pdbx_seq_one_letter_code
_entity_poly.pdbx_strand_id
1 'polypeptide(L)'
;MTDSALRLLYFSPTGTTRKILEAIAAGLGEDKAKHINLTLAGAGVERKENIKGGLTIIGVPVYTGRVASEAVSRLQRFKATDAPAVVVVVYGNREYEDALIELHNIAIEAGFTPIAGAAFIGEHSFSTKSIPIAYGRPDNNDLDRARSFGAMVKEKLKQSRKIEAISKLNVPGNFPYRERGSARNISPETNDSICVRCEKCKEVCPTEA
;
A
#
# COMPACT_ATOMS: atom_id res chain seq x y z
N MET A 1 19.36 6.62 -21.17
CA MET A 1 17.90 6.30 -21.17
C MET A 1 17.56 5.91 -19.75
N THR A 2 16.95 6.81 -18.99
CA THR A 2 16.51 6.52 -17.63
C THR A 2 15.30 5.61 -17.74
N ASP A 3 15.40 4.43 -17.12
CA ASP A 3 14.31 3.47 -17.00
C ASP A 3 13.16 4.13 -16.19
N SER A 4 12.24 4.79 -16.92
CA SER A 4 11.11 5.53 -16.36
C SER A 4 9.95 4.61 -16.02
N ALA A 5 10.24 3.37 -15.65
CA ALA A 5 9.22 2.38 -15.34
C ALA A 5 8.41 2.78 -14.12
N LEU A 6 7.09 2.73 -14.25
CA LEU A 6 6.18 2.78 -13.10
C LEU A 6 6.37 1.54 -12.24
N ARG A 7 6.43 1.73 -10.92
CA ARG A 7 6.52 0.64 -9.93
C ARG A 7 5.32 0.68 -9.00
N LEU A 8 4.78 -0.49 -8.70
CA LEU A 8 3.76 -0.70 -7.67
C LEU A 8 4.42 -1.46 -6.52
N LEU A 9 4.73 -0.76 -5.43
CA LEU A 9 5.34 -1.30 -4.22
C LEU A 9 4.25 -1.46 -3.16
N TYR A 10 3.89 -2.70 -2.79
CA TYR A 10 2.71 -2.88 -1.96
C TYR A 10 2.77 -4.08 -1.01
N PHE A 11 2.08 -3.92 0.13
CA PHE A 11 1.65 -5.00 1.01
C PHE A 11 0.14 -5.19 0.86
N SER A 12 -0.32 -6.39 0.48
CA SER A 12 -1.72 -6.61 0.12
C SER A 12 -2.19 -8.05 0.38
N PRO A 13 -2.38 -8.45 1.64
CA PRO A 13 -2.73 -9.84 1.99
C PRO A 13 -4.03 -10.35 1.36
N THR A 14 -5.01 -9.47 1.18
CA THR A 14 -6.32 -9.80 0.57
C THR A 14 -6.43 -9.39 -0.90
N GLY A 15 -5.35 -8.85 -1.50
CA GLY A 15 -5.37 -8.33 -2.88
C GLY A 15 -6.03 -6.96 -3.04
N THR A 16 -6.69 -6.43 -2.01
CA THR A 16 -7.47 -5.18 -2.09
C THR A 16 -6.60 -3.96 -2.40
N THR A 17 -5.49 -3.78 -1.67
CA THR A 17 -4.54 -2.68 -1.91
C THR A 17 -3.98 -2.77 -3.33
N ARG A 18 -3.57 -3.95 -3.77
CA ARG A 18 -3.06 -4.17 -5.12
C ARG A 18 -4.06 -3.71 -6.19
N LYS A 19 -5.35 -4.07 -6.09
CA LYS A 19 -6.40 -3.64 -7.04
C LYS A 19 -6.50 -2.11 -7.15
N ILE A 20 -6.41 -1.39 -6.03
CA ILE A 20 -6.43 0.07 -6.03
C ILE A 20 -5.19 0.62 -6.74
N LEU A 21 -4.01 0.10 -6.48
CA LEU A 21 -2.79 0.57 -7.13
C LEU A 21 -2.80 0.31 -8.65
N GLU A 22 -3.30 -0.84 -9.07
CA GLU A 22 -3.48 -1.17 -10.49
C GLU A 22 -4.45 -0.19 -11.18
N ALA A 23 -5.54 0.20 -10.50
CA ALA A 23 -6.48 1.20 -11.02
C ALA A 23 -5.83 2.59 -11.12
N ILE A 24 -5.00 3.00 -10.15
CA ILE A 24 -4.25 4.25 -10.21
C ILE A 24 -3.26 4.22 -11.38
N ALA A 25 -2.55 3.11 -11.59
CA ALA A 25 -1.62 2.92 -12.71
C ALA A 25 -2.33 3.04 -14.06
N ALA A 26 -3.50 2.42 -14.21
CA ALA A 26 -4.33 2.58 -15.41
C ALA A 26 -4.73 4.05 -15.67
N GLY A 27 -5.04 4.81 -14.59
CA GLY A 27 -5.33 6.24 -14.70
C GLY A 27 -4.11 7.09 -15.11
N LEU A 28 -2.91 6.67 -14.75
CA LEU A 28 -1.65 7.25 -15.27
C LEU A 28 -1.44 6.95 -16.76
N GLY A 29 -2.17 5.97 -17.32
CA GLY A 29 -2.00 5.49 -18.69
C GLY A 29 -0.82 4.53 -18.83
N GLU A 30 -0.50 3.81 -17.76
CA GLU A 30 0.60 2.85 -17.72
C GLU A 30 0.04 1.43 -17.53
N ASP A 31 0.00 0.66 -18.62
CA ASP A 31 -0.52 -0.71 -18.62
C ASP A 31 0.51 -1.74 -18.12
N LYS A 32 1.79 -1.35 -18.03
CA LYS A 32 2.90 -2.22 -17.64
C LYS A 32 3.70 -1.61 -16.49
N ALA A 33 3.22 -1.83 -15.26
CA ALA A 33 3.96 -1.46 -14.07
C ALA A 33 4.77 -2.65 -13.53
N LYS A 34 5.97 -2.40 -12.99
CA LYS A 34 6.72 -3.41 -12.25
C LYS A 34 6.09 -3.60 -10.87
N HIS A 35 5.61 -4.80 -10.57
CA HIS A 35 5.08 -5.14 -9.25
C HIS A 35 6.20 -5.56 -8.29
N ILE A 36 6.23 -4.93 -7.13
CA ILE A 36 7.08 -5.28 -6.00
C ILE A 36 6.14 -5.62 -4.85
N ASN A 37 5.87 -6.92 -4.69
CA ASN A 37 4.91 -7.42 -3.71
C ASN A 37 5.62 -7.74 -2.40
N LEU A 38 5.27 -7.02 -1.34
CA LEU A 38 5.83 -7.19 0.01
C LEU A 38 4.99 -8.12 0.89
N THR A 39 3.96 -8.77 0.34
CA THR A 39 2.97 -9.50 1.16
C THR A 39 3.57 -10.73 1.83
N LEU A 40 4.39 -11.49 1.12
CA LEU A 40 5.04 -12.68 1.68
C LEU A 40 6.45 -12.34 2.17
N ALA A 41 6.87 -12.92 3.28
CA ALA A 41 8.17 -12.63 3.89
C ALA A 41 9.34 -13.05 2.98
N GLY A 42 9.22 -14.19 2.30
CA GLY A 42 10.22 -14.72 1.35
C GLY A 42 10.17 -14.09 -0.06
N ALA A 43 9.35 -13.08 -0.32
CA ALA A 43 9.13 -12.52 -1.65
C ALA A 43 10.33 -11.69 -2.19
N GLY A 44 11.55 -12.20 -2.10
CA GLY A 44 12.72 -11.66 -2.81
C GLY A 44 13.33 -10.38 -2.20
N VAL A 45 12.90 -9.96 -1.02
CA VAL A 45 13.37 -8.72 -0.37
C VAL A 45 14.41 -9.01 0.72
N GLU A 46 15.29 -9.95 0.49
CA GLU A 46 16.43 -10.20 1.41
C GLU A 46 17.54 -9.15 1.31
N ARG A 47 17.54 -8.34 0.26
CA ARG A 47 18.54 -7.28 0.01
C ARG A 47 17.93 -5.90 0.09
N LYS A 48 18.72 -4.92 0.56
CA LYS A 48 18.39 -3.50 0.42
C LYS A 48 18.29 -3.18 -1.06
N GLU A 49 17.09 -2.91 -1.57
CA GLU A 49 16.88 -2.50 -2.96
C GLU A 49 17.01 -0.98 -3.10
N ASN A 50 17.83 -0.56 -4.06
CA ASN A 50 17.91 0.85 -4.43
C ASN A 50 16.99 1.13 -5.61
N ILE A 51 16.03 2.04 -5.39
CA ILE A 51 15.12 2.55 -6.42
C ILE A 51 15.66 3.89 -6.91
N LYS A 52 16.02 3.96 -8.17
CA LYS A 52 16.51 5.19 -8.78
C LYS A 52 15.56 5.68 -9.87
N GLY A 53 15.13 6.93 -9.77
CA GLY A 53 14.22 7.55 -10.73
C GLY A 53 12.90 6.79 -10.91
N GLY A 54 12.09 7.20 -11.89
CA GLY A 54 10.77 6.62 -12.16
C GLY A 54 9.75 6.88 -11.05
N LEU A 55 8.47 6.72 -11.36
CA LEU A 55 7.40 6.87 -10.38
C LEU A 55 7.16 5.56 -9.61
N THR A 56 7.02 5.65 -8.29
CA THR A 56 6.63 4.52 -7.46
C THR A 56 5.31 4.81 -6.76
N ILE A 57 4.31 3.94 -6.92
CA ILE A 57 3.08 3.97 -6.12
C ILE A 57 3.27 3.00 -4.96
N ILE A 58 3.28 3.53 -3.73
CA ILE A 58 3.47 2.77 -2.50
C ILE A 58 2.11 2.58 -1.84
N GLY A 59 1.66 1.34 -1.64
CA GLY A 59 0.34 1.06 -1.09
C GLY A 59 0.34 0.04 0.04
N VAL A 60 -0.40 0.34 1.11
CA VAL A 60 -0.50 -0.52 2.29
C VAL A 60 -1.92 -0.53 2.87
N PRO A 61 -2.34 -1.60 3.54
CA PRO A 61 -3.57 -1.60 4.32
C PRO A 61 -3.38 -0.87 5.65
N VAL A 62 -4.51 -0.37 6.18
CA VAL A 62 -4.58 0.26 7.50
C VAL A 62 -4.98 -0.77 8.54
N TYR A 63 -4.16 -0.97 9.56
CA TYR A 63 -4.46 -1.80 10.72
C TYR A 63 -4.45 -0.94 11.99
N THR A 64 -5.57 -0.88 12.69
CA THR A 64 -5.76 -0.07 13.91
C THR A 64 -5.38 1.42 13.73
N GLY A 65 -5.66 1.99 12.56
CA GLY A 65 -5.37 3.40 12.24
C GLY A 65 -3.90 3.69 11.92
N ARG A 66 -3.09 2.66 11.70
CA ARG A 66 -1.66 2.74 11.41
C ARG A 66 -1.30 1.88 10.19
N VAL A 67 -0.14 2.09 9.62
CA VAL A 67 0.42 1.17 8.61
C VAL A 67 0.62 -0.22 9.23
N ALA A 68 0.28 -1.29 8.52
CA ALA A 68 0.54 -2.65 9.00
C ALA A 68 2.03 -2.84 9.38
N SER A 69 2.32 -3.40 10.57
CA SER A 69 3.68 -3.53 11.10
C SER A 69 4.63 -4.26 10.17
N GLU A 70 4.13 -5.33 9.54
CA GLU A 70 4.89 -6.13 8.56
C GLU A 70 5.23 -5.31 7.31
N ALA A 71 4.31 -4.41 6.89
CA ALA A 71 4.58 -3.51 5.77
C ALA A 71 5.68 -2.49 6.14
N VAL A 72 5.64 -1.92 7.36
CA VAL A 72 6.68 -0.98 7.84
C VAL A 72 8.06 -1.62 7.76
N SER A 73 8.24 -2.79 8.38
CA SER A 73 9.53 -3.49 8.42
C SER A 73 10.08 -3.83 7.03
N ARG A 74 9.19 -4.15 6.08
CA ARG A 74 9.55 -4.49 4.70
C ARG A 74 9.85 -3.26 3.85
N LEU A 75 9.10 -2.17 4.03
CA LEU A 75 9.36 -0.89 3.35
C LEU A 75 10.71 -0.27 3.75
N GLN A 76 11.13 -0.43 5.01
CA GLN A 76 12.43 0.08 5.50
C GLN A 76 13.65 -0.56 4.82
N ARG A 77 13.47 -1.66 4.09
CA ARG A 77 14.54 -2.30 3.29
C ARG A 77 14.85 -1.56 1.99
N PHE A 78 13.97 -0.67 1.56
CA PHE A 78 14.16 0.12 0.35
C PHE A 78 14.91 1.41 0.64
N LYS A 79 15.73 1.80 -0.33
CA LYS A 79 16.32 3.14 -0.43
C LYS A 79 15.96 3.70 -1.79
N ALA A 80 15.70 4.99 -1.84
CA ALA A 80 15.33 5.67 -3.07
C ALA A 80 16.20 6.91 -3.30
N THR A 81 16.42 7.24 -4.56
CA THR A 81 17.14 8.45 -4.98
C THR A 81 16.45 8.99 -6.23
N ASP A 82 16.14 10.29 -6.23
CA ASP A 82 15.46 10.98 -7.34
C ASP A 82 14.17 10.24 -7.77
N ALA A 83 13.45 9.66 -6.83
CA ALA A 83 12.29 8.81 -7.07
C ALA A 83 11.01 9.44 -6.50
N PRO A 84 10.15 10.05 -7.36
CA PRO A 84 8.85 10.51 -6.93
C PRO A 84 7.97 9.34 -6.49
N ALA A 85 7.15 9.57 -5.44
CA ALA A 85 6.25 8.55 -4.93
C ALA A 85 4.82 9.06 -4.77
N VAL A 86 3.85 8.16 -4.99
CA VAL A 86 2.46 8.32 -4.60
C VAL A 86 2.21 7.39 -3.41
N VAL A 87 1.75 7.92 -2.28
CA VAL A 87 1.49 7.14 -1.07
C VAL A 87 -0.01 6.85 -0.93
N VAL A 88 -0.36 5.58 -0.77
CA VAL A 88 -1.75 5.12 -0.79
C VAL A 88 -2.02 4.20 0.41
N VAL A 89 -3.08 4.51 1.16
CA VAL A 89 -3.57 3.62 2.21
C VAL A 89 -4.96 3.09 1.86
N VAL A 90 -5.24 1.83 2.20
CA VAL A 90 -6.54 1.21 2.01
C VAL A 90 -7.09 0.76 3.36
N TYR A 91 -8.29 1.20 3.69
CA TYR A 91 -8.87 1.01 5.01
C TYR A 91 -10.31 0.46 4.94
N GLY A 92 -10.76 -0.16 6.03
CA GLY A 92 -12.05 -0.86 6.13
C GLY A 92 -13.25 0.07 6.42
N ASN A 93 -13.29 1.27 5.85
CA ASN A 93 -14.40 2.24 5.91
C ASN A 93 -14.78 2.74 7.33
N ARG A 94 -13.92 2.57 8.33
CA ARG A 94 -14.10 3.22 9.63
C ARG A 94 -13.32 4.54 9.67
N GLU A 95 -11.99 4.43 9.74
CA GLU A 95 -11.06 5.56 9.83
C GLU A 95 -9.66 5.06 9.44
N TYR A 96 -8.85 5.88 8.77
CA TYR A 96 -7.45 5.56 8.47
C TYR A 96 -6.47 6.27 9.41
N GLU A 97 -6.98 7.20 10.21
CA GLU A 97 -6.29 7.91 11.29
C GLU A 97 -4.89 8.40 10.87
N ASP A 98 -3.80 7.87 11.46
CA ASP A 98 -2.44 8.33 11.17
C ASP A 98 -1.72 7.50 10.10
N ALA A 99 -2.38 6.50 9.49
CA ALA A 99 -1.72 5.61 8.55
C ALA A 99 -1.17 6.33 7.30
N LEU A 100 -1.86 7.38 6.80
CA LEU A 100 -1.41 8.09 5.61
C LEU A 100 -0.17 8.94 5.89
N ILE A 101 -0.13 9.66 7.00
CA ILE A 101 1.05 10.44 7.39
C ILE A 101 2.21 9.53 7.80
N GLU A 102 1.94 8.37 8.41
CA GLU A 102 2.96 7.37 8.71
C GLU A 102 3.60 6.84 7.44
N LEU A 103 2.80 6.43 6.42
CA LEU A 103 3.31 5.97 5.14
C LEU A 103 4.10 7.06 4.40
N HIS A 104 3.63 8.30 4.44
CA HIS A 104 4.32 9.46 3.89
C HIS A 104 5.72 9.61 4.51
N ASN A 105 5.82 9.57 5.84
CA ASN A 105 7.09 9.73 6.55
C ASN A 105 8.04 8.56 6.28
N ILE A 106 7.53 7.31 6.26
CA ILE A 106 8.32 6.12 5.87
C ILE A 106 8.89 6.28 4.46
N ALA A 107 8.10 6.81 3.51
CA ALA A 107 8.57 7.05 2.15
C ALA A 107 9.70 8.09 2.11
N ILE A 108 9.58 9.19 2.86
CA ILE A 108 10.63 10.21 2.98
C ILE A 108 11.91 9.62 3.60
N GLU A 109 11.80 8.87 4.69
CA GLU A 109 12.94 8.22 5.36
C GLU A 109 13.66 7.21 4.45
N ALA A 110 12.90 6.58 3.54
CA ALA A 110 13.46 5.71 2.51
C ALA A 110 14.12 6.48 1.36
N GLY A 111 13.97 7.82 1.28
CA GLY A 111 14.56 8.68 0.25
C GLY A 111 13.66 8.92 -0.97
N PHE A 112 12.39 8.52 -0.92
CA PHE A 112 11.41 8.92 -1.94
C PHE A 112 10.99 10.38 -1.76
N THR A 113 10.46 10.95 -2.83
CA THR A 113 9.81 12.27 -2.82
C THR A 113 8.30 12.08 -3.00
N PRO A 114 7.50 12.05 -1.91
CA PRO A 114 6.05 11.94 -2.03
C PRO A 114 5.46 13.17 -2.74
N ILE A 115 4.74 12.93 -3.85
CA ILE A 115 4.13 13.97 -4.69
C ILE A 115 2.60 13.99 -4.60
N ALA A 116 1.99 12.89 -4.17
CA ALA A 116 0.56 12.77 -3.96
C ALA A 116 0.28 11.70 -2.90
N GLY A 117 -0.86 11.82 -2.22
CA GLY A 117 -1.32 10.85 -1.23
C GLY A 117 -2.83 10.67 -1.30
N ALA A 118 -3.31 9.44 -1.04
CA ALA A 118 -4.73 9.14 -1.03
C ALA A 118 -5.07 7.99 -0.07
N ALA A 119 -6.33 8.00 0.41
CA ALA A 119 -6.93 6.92 1.17
C ALA A 119 -8.14 6.36 0.40
N PHE A 120 -8.21 5.03 0.24
CA PHE A 120 -9.30 4.34 -0.44
C PHE A 120 -9.95 3.32 0.48
N ILE A 121 -11.25 3.06 0.23
CA ILE A 121 -12.01 2.08 0.98
C ILE A 121 -11.78 0.69 0.39
N GLY A 122 -11.57 -0.29 1.27
CA GLY A 122 -11.58 -1.71 0.96
C GLY A 122 -12.49 -2.46 1.92
N GLU A 123 -12.86 -3.68 1.60
CA GLU A 123 -13.61 -4.53 2.52
C GLU A 123 -12.82 -4.75 3.82
N HIS A 124 -13.51 -4.60 4.94
CA HIS A 124 -12.88 -4.76 6.25
C HIS A 124 -12.60 -6.25 6.53
N SER A 125 -11.44 -6.56 7.12
CA SER A 125 -11.06 -7.94 7.44
C SER A 125 -12.02 -8.67 8.40
N PHE A 126 -12.84 -7.92 9.16
CA PHE A 126 -13.89 -8.46 10.02
C PHE A 126 -15.27 -8.51 9.34
N SER A 127 -15.34 -8.17 8.04
CA SER A 127 -16.58 -8.29 7.28
C SER A 127 -17.01 -9.75 7.17
N THR A 128 -18.28 -10.02 7.44
CA THR A 128 -18.91 -11.32 7.25
C THR A 128 -20.23 -11.13 6.53
N LYS A 129 -20.85 -12.22 6.04
CA LYS A 129 -22.18 -12.15 5.43
C LYS A 129 -23.25 -11.61 6.37
N SER A 130 -23.14 -11.90 7.68
CA SER A 130 -24.07 -11.44 8.73
C SER A 130 -23.73 -10.04 9.24
N ILE A 131 -22.48 -9.61 9.15
CA ILE A 131 -22.00 -8.27 9.56
C ILE A 131 -21.16 -7.71 8.43
N PRO A 132 -21.79 -7.19 7.36
CA PRO A 132 -21.07 -6.67 6.22
C PRO A 132 -20.46 -5.29 6.55
N ILE A 133 -19.13 -5.19 6.48
CA ILE A 133 -18.39 -3.93 6.69
C ILE A 133 -17.64 -3.60 5.41
N ALA A 134 -18.14 -2.62 4.65
CA ALA A 134 -17.65 -2.28 3.32
C ALA A 134 -17.55 -3.52 2.39
N TYR A 135 -18.57 -4.38 2.47
CA TYR A 135 -18.62 -5.63 1.74
C TYR A 135 -18.50 -5.41 0.23
N GLY A 136 -17.68 -6.23 -0.43
CA GLY A 136 -17.44 -6.14 -1.86
C GLY A 136 -16.59 -4.94 -2.31
N ARG A 137 -16.05 -4.14 -1.38
CA ARG A 137 -15.18 -3.00 -1.73
C ARG A 137 -13.69 -3.44 -1.90
N PRO A 138 -12.94 -2.83 -2.85
CA PRO A 138 -13.33 -1.76 -3.75
C PRO A 138 -14.28 -2.25 -4.85
N ASP A 139 -15.36 -1.50 -5.06
CA ASP A 139 -16.29 -1.68 -6.17
C ASP A 139 -15.83 -0.88 -7.41
N ASN A 140 -16.63 -0.90 -8.49
CA ASN A 140 -16.30 -0.18 -9.72
C ASN A 140 -16.18 1.34 -9.49
N ASN A 141 -17.01 1.93 -8.62
CA ASN A 141 -16.94 3.36 -8.31
C ASN A 141 -15.62 3.71 -7.61
N ASP A 142 -15.13 2.83 -6.72
CA ASP A 142 -13.83 3.02 -6.07
C ASP A 142 -12.68 2.93 -7.06
N LEU A 143 -12.76 1.95 -7.97
CA LEU A 143 -11.75 1.79 -9.01
C LEU A 143 -11.76 2.98 -9.99
N ASP A 144 -12.93 3.54 -10.32
CA ASP A 144 -13.03 4.74 -11.16
C ASP A 144 -12.46 5.98 -10.46
N ARG A 145 -12.69 6.12 -9.14
CA ARG A 145 -12.03 7.15 -8.33
C ARG A 145 -10.51 6.98 -8.30
N ALA A 146 -10.04 5.75 -8.19
CA ALA A 146 -8.61 5.44 -8.22
C ALA A 146 -7.99 5.77 -9.59
N ARG A 147 -8.67 5.46 -10.71
CA ARG A 147 -8.26 5.86 -12.07
C ARG A 147 -8.23 7.38 -12.21
N SER A 148 -9.27 8.07 -11.73
CA SER A 148 -9.33 9.54 -11.77
C SER A 148 -8.21 10.18 -10.97
N PHE A 149 -7.89 9.63 -9.80
CA PHE A 149 -6.73 10.06 -9.02
C PHE A 149 -5.41 9.85 -9.78
N GLY A 150 -5.23 8.70 -10.44
CA GLY A 150 -4.09 8.45 -11.31
C GLY A 150 -3.95 9.48 -12.43
N ALA A 151 -5.06 9.84 -13.09
CA ALA A 151 -5.08 10.88 -14.11
C ALA A 151 -4.66 12.26 -13.55
N MET A 152 -5.12 12.63 -12.35
CA MET A 152 -4.69 13.87 -11.69
C MET A 152 -3.19 13.87 -11.37
N VAL A 153 -2.63 12.74 -10.92
CA VAL A 153 -1.19 12.59 -10.68
C VAL A 153 -0.41 12.76 -11.99
N LYS A 154 -0.90 12.19 -13.10
CA LYS A 154 -0.29 12.36 -14.43
C LYS A 154 -0.21 13.82 -14.83
N GLU A 155 -1.29 14.57 -14.68
CA GLU A 155 -1.31 15.99 -15.01
C GLU A 155 -0.38 16.81 -14.11
N LYS A 156 -0.32 16.50 -12.82
CA LYS A 156 0.63 17.12 -11.89
C LYS A 156 2.07 16.90 -12.32
N LEU A 157 2.43 15.68 -12.74
CA LEU A 157 3.77 15.36 -13.24
C LEU A 157 4.12 16.11 -14.53
N LYS A 158 3.15 16.26 -15.45
CA LYS A 158 3.37 17.03 -16.70
C LYS A 158 3.61 18.52 -16.44
N GLN A 159 2.90 19.10 -15.47
CA GLN A 159 3.03 20.52 -15.12
C GLN A 159 4.35 20.84 -14.40
N SER A 160 4.91 19.86 -13.71
CA SER A 160 6.14 20.02 -12.94
C SER A 160 7.36 19.60 -13.77
N ARG A 161 8.11 20.59 -14.30
CA ARG A 161 9.34 20.32 -15.08
C ARG A 161 10.46 19.68 -14.25
N LYS A 162 10.42 19.82 -12.92
CA LYS A 162 11.36 19.22 -11.95
C LYS A 162 10.61 18.75 -10.72
N ILE A 163 10.98 17.59 -10.19
CA ILE A 163 10.40 17.02 -8.96
C ILE A 163 10.58 17.96 -7.76
N GLU A 164 11.70 18.67 -7.69
CA GLU A 164 12.02 19.68 -6.68
C GLU A 164 11.05 20.88 -6.69
N ALA A 165 10.39 21.15 -7.81
CA ALA A 165 9.38 22.20 -7.94
C ALA A 165 7.99 21.76 -7.44
N ILE A 166 7.81 20.48 -7.12
CA ILE A 166 6.56 20.00 -6.53
C ILE A 166 6.53 20.43 -5.07
N SER A 167 5.55 21.27 -4.71
CA SER A 167 5.37 21.73 -3.33
C SER A 167 5.33 20.56 -2.36
N LYS A 168 5.91 20.77 -1.15
CA LYS A 168 5.90 19.77 -0.08
C LYS A 168 4.49 19.23 0.14
N LEU A 169 4.31 17.94 0.01
CA LEU A 169 3.03 17.28 0.23
C LEU A 169 2.67 17.30 1.71
N ASN A 170 1.51 17.84 2.04
CA ASN A 170 0.90 17.68 3.35
C ASN A 170 -0.21 16.64 3.24
N VAL A 171 -0.24 15.68 4.14
CA VAL A 171 -1.27 14.65 4.23
C VAL A 171 -1.93 14.67 5.61
N PRO A 172 -3.21 14.29 5.73
CA PRO A 172 -3.89 14.18 7.02
C PRO A 172 -3.24 13.15 7.95
N GLY A 173 -3.37 13.40 9.25
CA GLY A 173 -2.90 12.56 10.35
C GLY A 173 -2.17 13.39 11.41
N ASN A 174 -1.83 12.77 12.53
CA ASN A 174 -1.14 13.40 13.65
C ASN A 174 0.27 12.87 13.78
N PHE A 175 1.15 13.69 14.32
CA PHE A 175 2.47 13.29 14.77
C PHE A 175 2.75 13.95 16.15
N PRO A 176 3.10 13.19 17.19
CA PRO A 176 3.35 11.75 17.21
C PRO A 176 2.10 10.94 16.85
N TYR A 177 2.32 9.77 16.21
CA TYR A 177 1.22 8.89 15.82
C TYR A 177 0.50 8.34 17.04
N ARG A 178 -0.78 7.98 16.87
CA ARG A 178 -1.50 7.20 17.87
C ARG A 178 -0.75 5.91 18.23
N GLU A 179 -0.87 5.50 19.47
CA GLU A 179 -0.29 4.23 19.92
C GLU A 179 -0.94 3.04 19.19
N ARG A 180 -0.13 2.08 18.84
CA ARG A 180 -0.66 0.79 18.34
C ARG A 180 -1.34 0.08 19.50
N GLY A 181 -2.55 -0.42 19.27
CA GLY A 181 -3.20 -1.27 20.25
C GLY A 181 -2.31 -2.46 20.61
N SER A 182 -2.43 -2.96 21.84
CA SER A 182 -1.70 -4.16 22.28
C SER A 182 -1.96 -5.32 21.31
N ALA A 183 -0.90 -6.07 20.98
CA ALA A 183 -1.02 -7.29 20.23
C ALA A 183 -1.98 -8.25 20.95
N ARG A 184 -3.00 -8.72 20.27
CA ARG A 184 -3.87 -9.77 20.79
C ARG A 184 -3.17 -11.10 20.55
N ASN A 185 -3.08 -11.94 21.56
CA ASN A 185 -2.54 -13.30 21.41
C ASN A 185 -3.63 -14.20 20.77
N ILE A 186 -3.90 -13.95 19.50
CA ILE A 186 -4.90 -14.68 18.70
C ILE A 186 -4.17 -15.24 17.49
N SER A 187 -4.17 -16.56 17.36
CA SER A 187 -3.65 -17.27 16.18
C SER A 187 -4.78 -18.02 15.49
N PRO A 188 -4.67 -18.27 14.17
CA PRO A 188 -5.59 -19.17 13.48
C PRO A 188 -5.54 -20.57 14.10
N GLU A 189 -6.71 -21.20 14.26
CA GLU A 189 -6.82 -22.58 14.69
C GLU A 189 -7.14 -23.48 13.49
N THR A 190 -6.52 -24.64 13.44
CA THR A 190 -6.76 -25.64 12.40
C THR A 190 -7.83 -26.62 12.84
N ASN A 191 -8.86 -26.79 12.03
CA ASN A 191 -9.82 -27.86 12.24
C ASN A 191 -9.31 -29.15 11.56
N ASP A 192 -8.71 -30.05 12.34
CA ASP A 192 -8.10 -31.29 11.85
C ASP A 192 -9.10 -32.24 11.16
N SER A 193 -10.41 -32.12 11.45
CA SER A 193 -11.42 -32.98 10.80
C SER A 193 -11.67 -32.65 9.33
N ILE A 194 -11.32 -31.42 8.89
CA ILE A 194 -11.48 -30.97 7.50
C ILE A 194 -10.15 -30.59 6.84
N CYS A 195 -9.08 -30.54 7.61
CA CYS A 195 -7.75 -30.18 7.11
C CYS A 195 -7.15 -31.31 6.28
N VAL A 196 -6.87 -31.05 5.01
CA VAL A 196 -6.22 -32.00 4.10
C VAL A 196 -4.69 -31.86 4.07
N ARG A 197 -4.12 -31.06 4.96
CA ARG A 197 -2.67 -30.82 5.10
C ARG A 197 -1.98 -30.35 3.80
N CYS A 198 -2.68 -29.56 2.97
CA CYS A 198 -2.15 -29.06 1.70
C CYS A 198 -1.15 -27.89 1.86
N GLU A 199 -0.86 -27.44 3.09
CA GLU A 199 0.06 -26.34 3.45
C GLU A 199 -0.27 -24.98 2.83
N LYS A 200 -1.40 -24.81 2.16
CA LYS A 200 -1.79 -23.57 1.50
C LYS A 200 -1.86 -22.36 2.44
N CYS A 201 -2.32 -22.57 3.69
CA CYS A 201 -2.36 -21.53 4.73
C CYS A 201 -0.97 -21.01 5.08
N LYS A 202 0.05 -21.89 5.12
CA LYS A 202 1.46 -21.55 5.35
C LYS A 202 2.03 -20.77 4.16
N GLU A 203 1.78 -21.24 2.92
CA GLU A 203 2.28 -20.59 1.70
C GLU A 203 1.79 -19.14 1.54
N VAL A 204 0.54 -18.85 1.96
CA VAL A 204 -0.05 -17.51 1.83
C VAL A 204 0.09 -16.66 3.08
N CYS A 205 0.68 -17.20 4.16
CA CYS A 205 0.82 -16.50 5.43
C CYS A 205 1.80 -15.32 5.32
N PRO A 206 1.38 -14.08 5.56
CA PRO A 206 2.26 -12.93 5.46
C PRO A 206 3.26 -12.84 6.62
N THR A 207 3.07 -13.60 7.70
CA THR A 207 3.90 -13.59 8.92
C THR A 207 4.69 -14.87 9.13
N GLU A 208 4.54 -15.87 8.25
CA GLU A 208 5.17 -17.19 8.35
C GLU A 208 4.82 -17.95 9.65
N ALA A 209 3.61 -17.72 10.17
CA ALA A 209 3.11 -18.34 11.40
C ALA A 209 2.65 -19.78 11.18
#